data_611eadfdcd3fc4283e065f1c7d959806
#
_entry.id   611eadfdcd3fc4283e065f1c7d959806
#
_cell.length_a   1.000
_cell.length_b   1.000
_cell.length_c   1.000
_cell.angle_alpha   90.00
_cell.angle_beta   90.00
_cell.angle_gamma   90.00
#
_symmetry.space_group_name_H-M   'P 1'
#
loop_
_entity.id
_entity.type
_entity.pdbx_description
1 polymer ?
#
loop_
_entity_poly.entity_id
_entity_poly.type
_entity_poly.pdbx_seq_one_letter_code
_entity_poly.pdbx_strand_id
1 'polypeptide(L)'
;MRKIIYFILIVFLCLGLFLLVGCSKDDKKVNENNTNISDNQIKENDDSDISLSLKNPKLEWCQLYNPNGFDTITGILSNPNNVDIDVTYDLVYYKDGKEVARSESFSNFNVSPKHNDVIWANVDIPKASDVDEIKMENIQVSKAYHNSIDAEIKYLETKDDEAYFSVEYDKEPTFNNITFLLYNDENKNKKCDQGELVVTSIDNTMENEDKVSFVTEGYNYTDYEIYYNAY
;
A
#
# COMPACT_ATOMS: atom_id res chain seq x y z
N MET A 1 -32.36 -15.70 -4.13
CA MET A 1 -32.23 -15.99 -5.56
C MET A 1 -32.24 -14.73 -6.46
N ARG A 2 -33.12 -13.74 -6.30
CA ARG A 2 -33.10 -12.51 -7.15
C ARG A 2 -31.81 -11.66 -7.07
N LYS A 3 -31.15 -11.57 -5.93
CA LYS A 3 -29.93 -10.76 -5.77
C LYS A 3 -28.69 -11.36 -6.44
N ILE A 4 -28.63 -12.68 -6.59
CA ILE A 4 -27.50 -13.39 -7.25
C ILE A 4 -27.56 -13.19 -8.77
N ILE A 5 -28.78 -13.12 -9.35
CA ILE A 5 -28.97 -12.92 -10.78
C ILE A 5 -28.50 -11.52 -11.22
N TYR A 6 -28.69 -10.48 -10.40
CA TYR A 6 -28.21 -9.13 -10.70
C TYR A 6 -26.67 -9.03 -10.68
N PHE A 7 -26.01 -9.75 -9.78
CA PHE A 7 -24.56 -9.73 -9.70
C PHE A 7 -23.91 -10.38 -10.94
N ILE A 8 -24.46 -11.49 -11.42
CA ILE A 8 -24.00 -12.18 -12.63
C ILE A 8 -24.22 -11.31 -13.87
N LEU A 9 -25.33 -10.56 -13.94
CA LEU A 9 -25.62 -9.69 -15.09
C LEU A 9 -24.67 -8.50 -15.20
N ILE A 10 -24.24 -7.92 -14.07
CA ILE A 10 -23.27 -6.82 -14.04
C ILE A 10 -21.87 -7.28 -14.46
N VAL A 11 -21.43 -8.47 -14.05
CA VAL A 11 -20.14 -9.03 -14.45
C VAL A 11 -20.08 -9.29 -15.96
N PHE A 12 -21.17 -9.77 -16.57
CA PHE A 12 -21.23 -9.98 -18.03
C PHE A 12 -21.26 -8.67 -18.82
N LEU A 13 -21.83 -7.60 -18.27
CA LEU A 13 -21.85 -6.28 -18.94
C LEU A 13 -20.46 -5.63 -18.96
N CYS A 14 -19.65 -5.82 -17.92
CA CYS A 14 -18.28 -5.31 -17.87
C CYS A 14 -17.32 -6.06 -18.80
N LEU A 15 -17.50 -7.36 -19.01
CA LEU A 15 -16.67 -8.15 -19.93
C LEU A 15 -16.96 -7.87 -21.42
N GLY A 16 -18.14 -7.38 -21.77
CA GLY A 16 -18.55 -7.08 -23.16
C GLY A 16 -17.97 -5.78 -23.73
N LEU A 17 -17.44 -4.87 -22.89
CA LEU A 17 -16.96 -3.55 -23.31
C LEU A 17 -15.47 -3.53 -23.73
N PHE A 18 -14.71 -4.61 -23.51
CA PHE A 18 -13.29 -4.66 -23.84
C PHE A 18 -12.95 -5.18 -25.26
N LEU A 19 -13.95 -5.54 -26.08
CA LEU A 19 -13.71 -6.15 -27.40
C LEU A 19 -13.89 -5.22 -28.62
N LEU A 20 -14.02 -3.90 -28.45
CA LEU A 20 -14.26 -2.97 -29.56
C LEU A 20 -13.21 -1.86 -29.73
N VAL A 21 -11.94 -2.09 -29.38
CA VAL A 21 -10.85 -1.22 -29.82
C VAL A 21 -9.97 -1.99 -30.82
N GLY A 22 -10.45 -2.00 -32.06
CA GLY A 22 -9.70 -2.52 -33.21
C GLY A 22 -8.69 -1.50 -33.73
N CYS A 23 -7.49 -1.96 -33.99
CA CYS A 23 -6.43 -1.27 -34.73
C CYS A 23 -6.92 -0.69 -36.06
N SER A 24 -6.60 0.56 -36.33
CA SER A 24 -6.49 1.11 -37.69
C SER A 24 -5.10 1.64 -37.90
N LYS A 25 -4.34 0.96 -38.79
CA LYS A 25 -3.14 1.49 -39.44
C LYS A 25 -3.57 2.30 -40.64
N ASP A 26 -3.12 3.52 -40.76
CA ASP A 26 -3.04 4.19 -42.06
C ASP A 26 -1.72 4.96 -42.17
N ASP A 27 -0.91 4.46 -43.14
CA ASP A 27 0.26 5.16 -43.69
C ASP A 27 -0.17 6.36 -44.52
N LYS A 28 0.43 7.54 -44.32
CA LYS A 28 0.57 8.57 -45.39
C LYS A 28 1.84 9.40 -45.24
N LYS A 29 2.51 9.47 -46.38
CA LYS A 29 3.75 10.14 -46.73
C LYS A 29 3.75 11.66 -46.52
N VAL A 30 4.89 12.14 -46.11
CA VAL A 30 5.72 13.31 -46.49
C VAL A 30 5.04 14.41 -47.32
N ASN A 31 5.11 15.64 -46.82
CA ASN A 31 5.52 16.80 -47.63
C ASN A 31 6.16 17.90 -46.77
N GLU A 32 7.36 18.31 -47.17
CA GLU A 32 8.12 19.45 -46.66
C GLU A 32 7.38 20.76 -46.98
N ASN A 33 7.36 21.70 -46.05
CA ASN A 33 7.56 23.12 -46.38
C ASN A 33 7.99 23.91 -45.15
N ASN A 34 9.09 24.61 -45.32
CA ASN A 34 9.71 25.59 -44.46
C ASN A 34 8.76 26.71 -44.04
N THR A 35 8.77 27.05 -42.76
CA THR A 35 8.65 28.45 -42.34
C THR A 35 9.38 28.67 -41.02
N ASN A 36 10.38 29.54 -41.04
CA ASN A 36 11.12 30.06 -39.90
C ASN A 36 10.19 30.75 -38.90
N ILE A 37 10.24 30.38 -37.63
CA ILE A 37 9.85 31.23 -36.50
C ILE A 37 10.83 30.93 -35.33
N SER A 38 11.65 31.94 -35.10
CA SER A 38 12.21 32.49 -33.88
C SER A 38 12.46 31.56 -32.70
N ASP A 39 13.74 31.40 -32.38
CA ASP A 39 14.34 30.94 -31.13
C ASP A 39 13.65 31.48 -29.88
N ASN A 40 12.99 30.61 -29.16
CA ASN A 40 12.91 30.67 -27.70
C ASN A 40 13.49 29.36 -27.18
N GLN A 41 14.78 29.42 -26.82
CA GLN A 41 15.46 28.38 -26.07
C GLN A 41 14.77 28.21 -24.72
N ILE A 42 13.84 27.25 -24.66
CA ILE A 42 13.55 26.56 -23.39
C ILE A 42 14.81 25.76 -23.13
N LYS A 43 15.59 26.19 -22.14
CA LYS A 43 16.60 25.35 -21.55
C LYS A 43 15.89 24.13 -20.97
N GLU A 44 15.84 23.04 -21.73
CA GLU A 44 15.74 21.72 -21.15
C GLU A 44 16.89 21.61 -20.15
N ASN A 45 16.56 21.59 -18.86
CA ASN A 45 17.49 21.16 -17.85
C ASN A 45 17.82 19.71 -18.22
N ASP A 46 19.06 19.54 -18.64
CA ASP A 46 19.73 18.27 -18.80
C ASP A 46 19.76 17.61 -17.40
N ASP A 47 18.66 16.93 -17.04
CA ASP A 47 18.64 15.99 -15.95
C ASP A 47 19.51 14.82 -16.41
N SER A 48 20.81 15.03 -16.24
CA SER A 48 21.80 13.96 -16.36
C SER A 48 21.29 12.82 -15.48
N ASP A 49 20.90 11.76 -16.15
CA ASP A 49 20.41 10.49 -15.63
C ASP A 49 21.50 9.90 -14.70
N ILE A 50 21.59 10.43 -13.49
CA ILE A 50 22.29 9.77 -12.40
C ILE A 50 21.39 8.55 -12.12
N SER A 51 21.77 7.40 -12.66
CA SER A 51 21.08 6.14 -12.34
C SER A 51 21.15 5.98 -10.82
N LEU A 52 20.06 6.38 -10.13
CA LEU A 52 19.92 6.19 -8.71
C LEU A 52 19.96 4.68 -8.48
N SER A 53 21.02 4.19 -7.87
CA SER A 53 21.09 2.81 -7.41
C SER A 53 20.15 2.69 -6.19
N LEU A 54 18.88 2.39 -6.45
CA LEU A 54 17.89 2.18 -5.40
C LEU A 54 18.21 0.90 -4.63
N LYS A 55 18.07 0.97 -3.31
CA LYS A 55 18.17 -0.16 -2.41
C LYS A 55 16.81 -0.79 -2.22
N ASN A 56 16.79 -2.11 -2.03
CA ASN A 56 15.57 -2.81 -1.66
C ASN A 56 15.03 -2.29 -0.31
N PRO A 57 13.71 -2.18 -0.16
CA PRO A 57 13.10 -1.91 1.12
C PRO A 57 13.42 -3.03 2.12
N LYS A 58 13.25 -2.73 3.41
CA LYS A 58 13.45 -3.69 4.49
C LYS A 58 12.08 -4.08 5.05
N LEU A 59 11.87 -5.37 5.16
CA LEU A 59 10.77 -5.92 5.93
C LEU A 59 11.25 -6.01 7.39
N GLU A 60 10.75 -5.13 8.28
CA GLU A 60 11.17 -5.11 9.68
C GLU A 60 10.61 -6.32 10.41
N TRP A 61 9.33 -6.60 10.21
CA TRP A 61 8.69 -7.85 10.55
C TRP A 61 7.47 -8.08 9.68
N CYS A 62 7.03 -9.32 9.59
CA CYS A 62 5.79 -9.70 8.93
C CYS A 62 5.26 -10.97 9.61
N GLN A 63 3.98 -10.97 9.94
CA GLN A 63 3.34 -12.12 10.55
C GLN A 63 2.02 -12.46 9.86
N LEU A 64 1.70 -13.74 9.88
CA LEU A 64 0.41 -14.27 9.54
C LEU A 64 -0.37 -14.49 10.84
N TYR A 65 -1.58 -13.95 10.93
CA TYR A 65 -2.45 -14.09 12.08
C TYR A 65 -3.91 -14.29 11.64
N ASN A 66 -4.77 -14.71 12.53
CA ASN A 66 -6.16 -15.06 12.23
C ASN A 66 -7.14 -14.23 13.09
N PRO A 67 -7.31 -12.92 12.81
CA PRO A 67 -8.33 -12.14 13.45
C PRO A 67 -9.69 -12.53 12.88
N ASN A 68 -10.67 -12.75 13.74
CA ASN A 68 -12.06 -13.06 13.33
C ASN A 68 -12.22 -14.28 12.39
N GLY A 69 -11.27 -15.21 12.38
CA GLY A 69 -11.34 -16.44 11.61
C GLY A 69 -10.85 -16.38 10.16
N PHE A 70 -10.25 -15.26 9.76
CA PHE A 70 -9.58 -15.10 8.45
C PHE A 70 -8.07 -15.02 8.64
N ASP A 71 -7.32 -15.74 7.80
CA ASP A 71 -5.87 -15.60 7.78
C ASP A 71 -5.51 -14.27 7.12
N THR A 72 -4.72 -13.46 7.82
CA THR A 72 -4.34 -12.10 7.41
C THR A 72 -2.84 -11.91 7.60
N ILE A 73 -2.19 -11.28 6.62
CA ILE A 73 -0.81 -10.82 6.73
C ILE A 73 -0.82 -9.38 7.20
N THR A 74 0.07 -9.07 8.15
CA THR A 74 0.49 -7.71 8.46
C THR A 74 1.99 -7.66 8.63
N GLY A 75 2.63 -6.65 8.06
CA GLY A 75 4.07 -6.43 8.16
C GLY A 75 4.42 -4.96 8.06
N ILE A 76 5.63 -4.61 8.53
CA ILE A 76 6.18 -3.26 8.50
C ILE A 76 7.29 -3.20 7.46
N LEU A 77 7.15 -2.26 6.54
CA LEU A 77 8.06 -2.02 5.43
C LEU A 77 8.74 -0.67 5.59
N SER A 78 10.08 -0.63 5.55
CA SER A 78 10.85 0.61 5.59
C SER A 78 11.62 0.84 4.29
N ASN A 79 11.68 2.11 3.85
CA ASN A 79 12.41 2.54 2.66
C ASN A 79 13.78 3.10 3.04
N PRO A 80 14.90 2.41 2.73
CA PRO A 80 16.26 2.87 3.06
C PRO A 80 16.84 3.88 2.06
N ASN A 81 16.04 4.33 1.08
CA ASN A 81 16.44 5.32 0.10
C ASN A 81 16.15 6.74 0.63
N ASN A 82 16.55 7.76 -0.11
CA ASN A 82 16.26 9.16 0.19
C ASN A 82 15.17 9.75 -0.72
N VAL A 83 14.46 8.88 -1.44
CA VAL A 83 13.34 9.20 -2.33
C VAL A 83 12.23 8.20 -2.12
N ASP A 84 11.01 8.59 -2.44
CA ASP A 84 9.87 7.69 -2.45
C ASP A 84 10.05 6.61 -3.52
N ILE A 85 9.64 5.38 -3.20
CA ILE A 85 9.77 4.23 -4.09
C ILE A 85 8.46 3.49 -4.28
N ASP A 86 8.30 2.93 -5.47
CA ASP A 86 7.34 1.86 -5.75
C ASP A 86 8.08 0.54 -5.68
N VAL A 87 7.49 -0.46 -5.07
CA VAL A 87 8.09 -1.78 -4.91
C VAL A 87 7.09 -2.89 -5.23
N THR A 88 7.56 -3.90 -5.95
CA THR A 88 6.85 -5.18 -6.15
C THR A 88 7.71 -6.32 -5.65
N TYR A 89 7.10 -7.34 -5.11
CA TYR A 89 7.79 -8.47 -4.48
C TYR A 89 6.87 -9.68 -4.33
N ASP A 90 7.48 -10.84 -4.04
CA ASP A 90 6.77 -12.02 -3.56
C ASP A 90 6.90 -12.12 -2.05
N LEU A 91 5.86 -12.60 -1.36
CA LEU A 91 5.94 -13.06 0.02
C LEU A 91 6.10 -14.57 0.03
N VAL A 92 7.19 -15.04 0.62
CA VAL A 92 7.52 -16.46 0.69
C VAL A 92 7.45 -16.92 2.14
N TYR A 93 6.70 -17.99 2.35
CA TYR A 93 6.37 -18.53 3.67
C TYR A 93 7.23 -19.75 3.95
N TYR A 94 7.87 -19.77 5.10
CA TYR A 94 8.79 -20.82 5.52
C TYR A 94 8.31 -21.53 6.78
N LYS A 95 8.54 -22.85 6.83
CA LYS A 95 8.40 -23.70 8.01
C LYS A 95 9.65 -24.56 8.13
N ASP A 96 10.32 -24.55 9.30
CA ASP A 96 11.56 -25.29 9.54
C ASP A 96 12.62 -25.03 8.44
N GLY A 97 12.71 -23.79 7.95
CA GLY A 97 13.65 -23.37 6.91
C GLY A 97 13.32 -23.84 5.49
N LYS A 98 12.13 -24.40 5.24
CA LYS A 98 11.66 -24.83 3.92
C LYS A 98 10.51 -23.94 3.47
N GLU A 99 10.51 -23.54 2.19
CA GLU A 99 9.37 -22.88 1.56
C GLU A 99 8.15 -23.82 1.60
N VAL A 100 7.05 -23.33 2.16
CA VAL A 100 5.78 -24.04 2.25
C VAL A 100 4.69 -23.41 1.39
N ALA A 101 4.80 -22.10 1.11
CA ALA A 101 3.92 -21.40 0.20
C ALA A 101 4.57 -20.11 -0.31
N ARG A 102 3.97 -19.51 -1.35
CA ARG A 102 4.36 -18.25 -1.95
C ARG A 102 3.13 -17.50 -2.41
N SER A 103 3.09 -16.21 -2.13
CA SER A 103 2.13 -15.28 -2.71
C SER A 103 2.90 -14.31 -3.60
N GLU A 104 2.58 -14.30 -4.89
CA GLU A 104 3.29 -13.55 -5.91
C GLU A 104 2.67 -12.17 -6.11
N SER A 105 3.50 -11.21 -6.53
CA SER A 105 3.08 -9.90 -7.05
C SER A 105 2.40 -8.99 -6.03
N PHE A 106 2.90 -8.94 -4.80
CA PHE A 106 2.57 -7.85 -3.89
C PHE A 106 3.16 -6.54 -4.38
N SER A 107 2.47 -5.44 -4.11
CA SER A 107 2.93 -4.11 -4.47
C SER A 107 2.64 -3.11 -3.35
N ASN A 108 3.65 -2.31 -3.00
CA ASN A 108 3.46 -1.09 -2.23
C ASN A 108 3.90 0.09 -3.09
N PHE A 109 3.04 1.09 -3.19
CA PHE A 109 3.30 2.29 -3.97
C PHE A 109 3.63 3.45 -3.06
N ASN A 110 4.54 4.29 -3.52
CA ASN A 110 4.89 5.54 -2.85
C ASN A 110 5.40 5.36 -1.41
N VAL A 111 6.21 4.30 -1.18
CA VAL A 111 6.79 4.03 0.14
C VAL A 111 7.78 5.14 0.50
N SER A 112 7.46 5.89 1.54
CA SER A 112 8.22 7.07 1.96
C SER A 112 9.56 6.71 2.63
N PRO A 113 10.62 7.52 2.45
CA PRO A 113 11.82 7.41 3.27
C PRO A 113 11.66 7.99 4.68
N LYS A 114 10.57 8.71 4.97
CA LYS A 114 10.36 9.43 6.23
C LYS A 114 9.61 8.62 7.27
N HIS A 115 8.76 7.70 6.83
CA HIS A 115 7.95 6.84 7.68
C HIS A 115 7.81 5.45 7.07
N ASN A 116 7.49 4.48 7.91
CA ASN A 116 7.26 3.12 7.47
C ASN A 116 5.87 2.99 6.81
N ASP A 117 5.75 2.03 5.91
CA ASP A 117 4.49 1.60 5.32
C ASP A 117 4.05 0.26 5.91
N VAL A 118 2.78 -0.11 5.74
CA VAL A 118 2.22 -1.35 6.23
C VAL A 118 1.88 -2.27 5.06
N ILE A 119 2.39 -3.50 5.12
CA ILE A 119 1.89 -4.59 4.29
C ILE A 119 0.65 -5.14 4.99
N TRP A 120 -0.47 -5.17 4.28
CA TRP A 120 -1.68 -5.80 4.76
C TRP A 120 -2.41 -6.52 3.65
N ALA A 121 -2.82 -7.77 3.90
CA ALA A 121 -3.67 -8.53 2.99
C ALA A 121 -4.40 -9.66 3.68
N ASN A 122 -5.63 -9.95 3.23
CA ASN A 122 -6.24 -11.24 3.47
C ASN A 122 -5.61 -12.24 2.50
N VAL A 123 -5.19 -13.38 3.01
CA VAL A 123 -4.47 -14.37 2.22
C VAL A 123 -5.12 -15.74 2.31
N ASP A 124 -5.24 -16.39 1.17
CA ASP A 124 -5.72 -17.78 1.05
C ASP A 124 -4.50 -18.70 0.99
N ILE A 125 -3.75 -18.76 2.09
CA ILE A 125 -2.46 -19.44 2.20
C ILE A 125 -2.37 -20.24 3.50
N PRO A 126 -1.23 -20.93 3.77
CA PRO A 126 -1.11 -21.85 4.90
C PRO A 126 -1.56 -21.22 6.22
N LYS A 127 -2.07 -22.04 7.11
CA LYS A 127 -2.48 -21.60 8.44
C LYS A 127 -1.31 -20.92 9.15
N ALA A 128 -1.59 -19.90 9.96
CA ALA A 128 -0.56 -19.20 10.74
C ALA A 128 0.32 -20.15 11.56
N SER A 129 -0.25 -21.27 12.08
CA SER A 129 0.50 -22.32 12.79
C SER A 129 1.55 -23.05 11.95
N ASP A 130 1.43 -22.98 10.62
CA ASP A 130 2.27 -23.72 9.69
C ASP A 130 3.37 -22.84 9.07
N VAL A 131 3.58 -21.64 9.62
CA VAL A 131 4.58 -20.66 9.16
C VAL A 131 5.42 -20.17 10.33
N ASP A 132 6.75 -20.21 10.17
CA ASP A 132 7.71 -19.68 11.16
C ASP A 132 8.30 -18.34 10.71
N GLU A 133 8.45 -18.13 9.40
CA GLU A 133 9.14 -16.98 8.83
C GLU A 133 8.49 -16.58 7.50
N ILE A 134 8.42 -15.27 7.26
CA ILE A 134 7.94 -14.69 6.00
C ILE A 134 9.06 -13.80 5.46
N LYS A 135 9.40 -13.95 4.17
CA LYS A 135 10.44 -13.17 3.49
C LYS A 135 9.91 -12.52 2.22
N MET A 136 10.50 -11.38 1.89
CA MET A 136 10.36 -10.77 0.57
C MET A 136 11.39 -11.34 -0.39
N GLU A 137 10.93 -11.77 -1.57
CA GLU A 137 11.78 -12.24 -2.66
C GLU A 137 11.36 -11.59 -3.99
N ASN A 138 12.16 -11.76 -5.04
CA ASN A 138 11.90 -11.20 -6.37
C ASN A 138 11.61 -9.68 -6.35
N ILE A 139 12.30 -8.95 -5.47
CA ILE A 139 12.05 -7.54 -5.19
C ILE A 139 12.46 -6.69 -6.41
N GLN A 140 11.53 -5.88 -6.91
CA GLN A 140 11.77 -4.87 -7.93
C GLN A 140 11.43 -3.51 -7.34
N VAL A 141 12.33 -2.54 -7.51
CA VAL A 141 12.21 -1.21 -6.93
C VAL A 141 12.37 -0.17 -8.05
N SER A 142 11.47 0.79 -8.07
CA SER A 142 11.56 1.97 -8.93
C SER A 142 11.33 3.24 -8.10
N LYS A 143 11.77 4.39 -8.62
CA LYS A 143 11.40 5.68 -8.03
C LYS A 143 9.89 5.86 -8.19
N ALA A 144 9.21 6.27 -7.13
CA ALA A 144 7.78 6.54 -7.17
C ALA A 144 7.46 7.73 -8.09
N TYR A 145 6.29 7.65 -8.72
CA TYR A 145 5.80 8.73 -9.59
C TYR A 145 5.38 9.96 -8.78
N HIS A 146 4.78 9.76 -7.62
CA HIS A 146 4.35 10.82 -6.71
C HIS A 146 5.37 11.02 -5.59
N ASN A 147 5.30 12.16 -4.91
CA ASN A 147 6.02 12.38 -3.67
C ASN A 147 5.04 12.21 -2.51
N SER A 148 5.51 11.62 -1.43
CA SER A 148 4.76 11.50 -0.18
C SER A 148 4.32 12.86 0.35
N ILE A 149 3.14 12.88 0.95
CA ILE A 149 2.56 14.04 1.64
C ILE A 149 2.60 13.74 3.13
N ASP A 150 3.15 14.67 3.91
CA ASP A 150 3.19 14.54 5.36
C ASP A 150 1.80 14.82 5.96
N ALA A 151 1.44 14.08 7.01
CA ALA A 151 0.18 14.22 7.73
C ALA A 151 0.43 14.33 9.23
N GLU A 152 -0.34 15.17 9.91
CA GLU A 152 -0.44 15.21 11.36
C GLU A 152 -1.73 14.50 11.77
N ILE A 153 -1.61 13.43 12.58
CA ILE A 153 -2.74 12.64 13.07
C ILE A 153 -2.81 12.80 14.59
N LYS A 154 -3.97 13.26 15.11
CA LYS A 154 -4.17 13.53 16.53
C LYS A 154 -5.40 12.80 17.04
N TYR A 155 -5.24 12.09 18.16
CA TYR A 155 -6.37 11.53 18.89
C TYR A 155 -7.33 12.63 19.36
N LEU A 156 -8.63 12.40 19.17
CA LEU A 156 -9.69 13.31 19.61
C LEU A 156 -10.43 12.76 20.83
N GLU A 157 -11.08 11.61 20.65
CA GLU A 157 -11.93 11.01 21.67
C GLU A 157 -12.20 9.53 21.36
N THR A 158 -12.69 8.81 22.38
CA THR A 158 -13.33 7.49 22.17
C THR A 158 -14.81 7.66 22.51
N LYS A 159 -15.68 7.26 21.59
CA LYS A 159 -17.12 7.38 21.73
C LYS A 159 -17.80 6.25 20.94
N ASP A 160 -18.88 5.68 21.52
CA ASP A 160 -19.70 4.64 20.88
C ASP A 160 -18.84 3.46 20.37
N ASP A 161 -17.82 3.04 21.17
CA ASP A 161 -16.87 1.97 20.86
C ASP A 161 -15.97 2.22 19.63
N GLU A 162 -15.74 3.47 19.29
CA GLU A 162 -14.79 3.92 18.28
C GLU A 162 -13.82 4.94 18.83
N ALA A 163 -12.54 4.84 18.46
CA ALA A 163 -11.52 5.85 18.71
C ALA A 163 -11.38 6.75 17.48
N TYR A 164 -11.54 8.06 17.67
CA TYR A 164 -11.54 9.07 16.62
C TYR A 164 -10.26 9.90 16.63
N PHE A 165 -9.79 10.23 15.42
CA PHE A 165 -8.59 11.03 15.18
C PHE A 165 -8.90 12.13 14.16
N SER A 166 -8.28 13.31 14.32
CA SER A 166 -8.20 14.29 13.23
C SER A 166 -6.97 14.00 12.37
N VAL A 167 -7.10 14.29 11.09
CA VAL A 167 -6.01 14.18 10.12
C VAL A 167 -5.86 15.53 9.42
N GLU A 168 -4.64 16.07 9.42
CA GLU A 168 -4.29 17.29 8.72
C GLU A 168 -3.10 17.02 7.81
N TYR A 169 -3.30 17.19 6.51
CA TYR A 169 -2.27 16.97 5.48
C TYR A 169 -1.59 18.28 5.11
N ASP A 170 -0.29 18.28 4.89
CA ASP A 170 0.46 19.44 4.37
C ASP A 170 -0.06 19.94 3.02
N LYS A 171 -0.64 19.03 2.22
CA LYS A 171 -1.30 19.28 0.95
C LYS A 171 -2.48 18.33 0.81
N GLU A 172 -3.44 18.70 -0.02
CA GLU A 172 -4.54 17.82 -0.39
C GLU A 172 -4.00 16.58 -1.12
N PRO A 173 -4.17 15.35 -0.58
CA PRO A 173 -3.71 14.14 -1.22
C PRO A 173 -4.67 13.70 -2.33
N THR A 174 -4.13 13.07 -3.37
CA THR A 174 -4.93 12.37 -4.38
C THR A 174 -5.24 10.93 -3.97
N PHE A 175 -4.47 10.41 -3.03
CA PHE A 175 -4.64 9.12 -2.39
C PHE A 175 -4.20 9.23 -0.93
N ASN A 176 -4.94 8.61 -0.04
CA ASN A 176 -4.51 8.39 1.33
C ASN A 176 -4.98 7.02 1.83
N ASN A 177 -4.21 6.48 2.75
CA ASN A 177 -4.52 5.26 3.47
C ASN A 177 -3.95 5.39 4.88
N ILE A 178 -4.78 5.17 5.89
CA ILE A 178 -4.36 5.19 7.28
C ILE A 178 -4.60 3.81 7.86
N THR A 179 -3.57 3.24 8.47
CA THR A 179 -3.60 1.91 9.06
C THR A 179 -3.32 2.00 10.54
N PHE A 180 -4.19 1.41 11.33
CA PHE A 180 -4.03 1.25 12.77
C PHE A 180 -3.61 -0.18 13.09
N LEU A 181 -2.53 -0.33 13.85
CA LEU A 181 -2.14 -1.60 14.44
C LEU A 181 -2.52 -1.57 15.93
N LEU A 182 -3.48 -2.40 16.33
CA LEU A 182 -3.88 -2.57 17.72
C LEU A 182 -3.13 -3.78 18.28
N TYR A 183 -2.43 -3.62 19.41
CA TYR A 183 -1.54 -4.64 19.92
C TYR A 183 -1.52 -4.71 21.47
N ASN A 184 -0.98 -5.79 21.98
CA ASN A 184 -0.72 -5.95 23.41
C ASN A 184 0.76 -5.69 23.66
N ASP A 185 1.08 -4.49 24.15
CA ASP A 185 2.44 -4.07 24.50
C ASP A 185 2.94 -4.82 25.75
N GLU A 186 3.38 -6.06 25.56
CA GLU A 186 3.82 -6.94 26.65
C GLU A 186 5.13 -6.45 27.29
N ASN A 187 6.01 -5.86 26.49
CA ASN A 187 7.33 -5.39 26.93
C ASN A 187 7.34 -3.90 27.32
N LYS A 188 6.24 -3.18 27.15
CA LYS A 188 6.03 -1.76 27.50
C LYS A 188 6.96 -0.79 26.77
N ASN A 189 7.29 -1.09 25.51
CA ASN A 189 8.14 -0.25 24.68
C ASN A 189 7.34 0.73 23.81
N LYS A 190 6.01 0.63 23.80
CA LYS A 190 5.05 1.42 23.00
C LYS A 190 5.25 1.23 21.49
N LYS A 191 5.53 0.00 21.08
CA LYS A 191 5.65 -0.43 19.69
C LYS A 191 4.99 -1.77 19.52
N CYS A 192 4.38 -1.97 18.36
CA CYS A 192 3.87 -3.27 17.97
C CYS A 192 5.03 -4.17 17.53
N ASP A 193 5.44 -5.08 18.40
CA ASP A 193 6.45 -6.07 18.06
C ASP A 193 5.79 -7.34 17.44
N GLN A 194 6.61 -8.15 16.79
CA GLN A 194 6.13 -9.40 16.21
C GLN A 194 5.53 -10.31 17.28
N GLY A 195 4.28 -10.76 17.08
CA GLY A 195 3.54 -11.59 18.02
C GLY A 195 2.60 -10.82 18.96
N GLU A 196 2.71 -9.50 19.03
CA GLU A 196 1.86 -8.66 19.88
C GLU A 196 0.59 -8.15 19.19
N LEU A 197 0.56 -8.21 17.84
CA LEU A 197 -0.56 -7.70 17.04
C LEU A 197 -1.87 -8.43 17.36
N VAL A 198 -2.91 -7.67 17.65
CA VAL A 198 -4.28 -8.14 17.89
C VAL A 198 -5.11 -7.99 16.62
N VAL A 199 -5.09 -6.81 16.01
CA VAL A 199 -5.83 -6.54 14.76
C VAL A 199 -5.20 -5.39 13.98
N THR A 200 -5.35 -5.45 12.66
CA THR A 200 -5.06 -4.35 11.74
C THR A 200 -6.37 -3.75 11.28
N SER A 201 -6.55 -2.45 11.47
CA SER A 201 -7.69 -1.70 10.95
C SER A 201 -7.21 -0.72 9.91
N ILE A 202 -7.87 -0.67 8.76
CA ILE A 202 -7.52 0.22 7.66
C ILE A 202 -8.68 1.16 7.40
N ASP A 203 -8.39 2.45 7.40
CA ASP A 203 -9.28 3.48 6.96
C ASP A 203 -8.78 4.02 5.60
N ASN A 204 -9.52 3.72 4.55
CA ASN A 204 -9.26 4.21 3.20
C ASN A 204 -10.20 5.39 2.92
N THR A 205 -9.83 6.57 3.37
CA THR A 205 -10.58 7.77 3.06
C THR A 205 -10.19 8.26 1.66
N MET A 206 -11.07 8.05 0.69
CA MET A 206 -10.90 8.55 -0.69
C MET A 206 -11.31 10.03 -0.84
N GLU A 207 -11.94 10.61 0.14
CA GLU A 207 -12.39 12.00 0.19
C GLU A 207 -11.82 12.63 1.45
N ASN A 208 -11.36 13.88 1.36
CA ASN A 208 -10.79 14.70 2.42
C ASN A 208 -11.64 14.69 3.70
N GLU A 209 -11.64 13.58 4.40
CA GLU A 209 -12.24 13.50 5.71
C GLU A 209 -11.23 14.00 6.74
N ASP A 210 -11.61 15.03 7.47
CA ASP A 210 -10.81 15.59 8.56
C ASP A 210 -10.69 14.61 9.73
N LYS A 211 -11.32 13.43 9.64
CA LYS A 211 -11.40 12.45 10.73
C LYS A 211 -11.33 11.02 10.21
N VAL A 212 -10.66 10.20 10.98
CA VAL A 212 -10.58 8.75 10.82
C VAL A 212 -10.87 8.06 12.13
N SER A 213 -11.28 6.81 12.09
CA SER A 213 -11.57 6.05 13.30
C SER A 213 -11.21 4.57 13.18
N PHE A 214 -11.08 3.89 14.30
CA PHE A 214 -11.11 2.45 14.37
C PHE A 214 -12.04 1.95 15.48
N VAL A 215 -12.64 0.77 15.26
CA VAL A 215 -13.55 0.14 16.23
C VAL A 215 -12.74 -0.44 17.38
N THR A 216 -13.13 -0.11 18.60
CA THR A 216 -12.50 -0.58 19.84
C THR A 216 -13.21 -1.78 20.44
N GLU A 217 -14.51 -1.96 20.15
CA GLU A 217 -15.33 -3.04 20.68
C GLU A 217 -14.86 -4.42 20.19
N GLY A 218 -14.81 -5.38 21.08
CA GLY A 218 -14.48 -6.78 20.76
C GLY A 218 -12.99 -7.10 20.65
N TYR A 219 -12.11 -6.10 20.73
CA TYR A 219 -10.67 -6.31 20.73
C TYR A 219 -10.07 -6.04 22.11
N ASN A 220 -9.25 -6.97 22.59
CA ASN A 220 -8.49 -6.80 23.83
C ASN A 220 -7.07 -6.39 23.48
N TYR A 221 -6.80 -5.08 23.44
CA TYR A 221 -5.49 -4.50 23.16
C TYR A 221 -5.10 -3.51 24.28
N THR A 222 -3.83 -3.20 24.38
CA THR A 222 -3.31 -2.25 25.40
C THR A 222 -2.80 -0.95 24.80
N ASP A 223 -2.39 -0.97 23.53
CA ASP A 223 -1.86 0.20 22.81
C ASP A 223 -2.12 0.11 21.30
N TYR A 224 -1.82 1.17 20.56
CA TYR A 224 -1.96 1.22 19.10
C TYR A 224 -0.84 2.03 18.45
N GLU A 225 -0.51 1.70 17.20
CA GLU A 225 0.32 2.50 16.31
C GLU A 225 -0.47 2.93 15.07
N ILE A 226 -0.10 4.07 14.51
CA ILE A 226 -0.73 4.64 13.32
C ILE A 226 0.33 4.75 12.22
N TYR A 227 0.01 4.21 11.07
CA TYR A 227 0.77 4.33 9.84
C TYR A 227 -0.07 4.99 8.77
N TYR A 228 0.54 5.74 7.88
CA TYR A 228 -0.19 6.34 6.77
C TYR A 228 0.66 6.35 5.49
N ASN A 229 -0.03 6.32 4.35
CA ASN A 229 0.53 6.55 3.03
C ASN A 229 -0.37 7.55 2.32
N ALA A 230 0.18 8.72 1.94
CA ALA A 230 -0.54 9.80 1.28
C ALA A 230 0.31 10.42 0.17
N TYR A 231 -0.30 10.69 -1.02
CA TYR A 231 0.37 11.30 -2.17
C TYR A 231 -0.58 12.00 -3.15
#